data_fd2beb8c572e1e1676bc638c1f2315dc
#
_entry.id   fd2beb8c572e1e1676bc638c1f2315dc
#
_cell.length_a   1.000
_cell.length_b   1.000
_cell.length_c   1.000
_cell.angle_alpha   90.00
_cell.angle_beta   90.00
_cell.angle_gamma   90.00
#
_symmetry.space_group_name_H-M   'P 1'
#
loop_
_entity.id
_entity.type
_entity.pdbx_description
1 polymer ?
#
loop_
_entity_poly.entity_id
_entity_poly.type
_entity_poly.pdbx_seq_one_letter_code
_entity_poly.pdbx_strand_id
1 'polypeptide(L)'
;MPKIIFVFDQVRHFHVPLFEELDSRLSARNSQLHLIRGIEPAAKARGSVSKKVIQNEHAFLLRDFKISTYTVRLALGHLGIIRRLKPDIVVCPAHPGDLGHWGLIALSKLMGFKLLAWQCGYEYNPGRLKSLLLRYFVPGFDYHLAYHSNARNYALEHGAGESQVEVTHNTINEANFIITDKESARAKLRQRHPESGGRRIVLYVGAVLEEKKLERLLEAMARLAREDVMLMIVGDGPHLPSLRETAKGRTDIVFAGQVIDGVGIYFDAAEVYVLPGTGGLGINEAMAHALPIISGYADGSADDLVIDGENGYRLRENTVEELADRIGKILDQPEMAAEMGRTSHEWITGKFSFQKFLDRVEGALLRQIEPKKNR
;
A
#
# COMPACT_ATOMS: atom_id res chain seq x y z
N MET A 1 -11.40 -22.24 -21.45
CA MET A 1 -11.59 -21.25 -20.38
C MET A 1 -10.23 -20.85 -19.91
N PRO A 2 -9.80 -19.60 -20.13
CA PRO A 2 -8.50 -19.11 -19.72
C PRO A 2 -8.32 -19.20 -18.19
N LYS A 3 -7.12 -19.61 -17.77
CA LYS A 3 -6.76 -19.73 -16.36
C LYS A 3 -5.75 -18.66 -15.98
N ILE A 4 -6.11 -17.81 -15.05
CA ILE A 4 -5.29 -16.73 -14.51
C ILE A 4 -4.90 -17.10 -13.09
N ILE A 5 -3.61 -17.09 -12.79
CA ILE A 5 -3.09 -17.42 -11.47
C ILE A 5 -2.43 -16.19 -10.86
N PHE A 6 -2.84 -15.83 -9.64
CA PHE A 6 -2.09 -14.91 -8.80
C PHE A 6 -1.28 -15.71 -7.77
N VAL A 7 0.01 -15.42 -7.70
CA VAL A 7 0.92 -15.99 -6.69
C VAL A 7 1.27 -14.89 -5.72
N PHE A 8 0.94 -15.05 -4.44
CA PHE A 8 1.26 -14.10 -3.39
C PHE A 8 1.90 -14.80 -2.21
N ASP A 9 2.95 -14.22 -1.65
CA ASP A 9 3.57 -14.74 -0.43
C ASP A 9 2.63 -14.66 0.75
N GLN A 10 1.92 -13.53 0.85
CA GLN A 10 0.90 -13.26 1.87
C GLN A 10 -0.30 -12.55 1.25
N VAL A 11 -1.48 -13.05 1.57
CA VAL A 11 -2.73 -12.33 1.31
C VAL A 11 -3.15 -11.61 2.58
N ARG A 12 -3.17 -10.28 2.52
CA ARG A 12 -3.57 -9.42 3.63
C ARG A 12 -5.04 -9.03 3.48
N HIS A 13 -5.66 -8.57 4.58
CA HIS A 13 -7.07 -8.18 4.61
C HIS A 13 -7.47 -7.20 3.50
N PHE A 14 -6.61 -6.26 3.13
CA PHE A 14 -6.89 -5.29 2.06
C PHE A 14 -6.82 -5.88 0.63
N HIS A 15 -6.26 -7.09 0.46
CA HIS A 15 -6.30 -7.81 -0.83
C HIS A 15 -7.61 -8.58 -1.01
N VAL A 16 -8.37 -8.85 0.05
CA VAL A 16 -9.59 -9.68 -0.02
C VAL A 16 -10.60 -9.10 -1.00
N PRO A 17 -11.00 -7.81 -0.90
CA PRO A 17 -11.96 -7.24 -1.85
C PRO A 17 -11.49 -7.30 -3.31
N LEU A 18 -10.18 -7.16 -3.54
CA LEU A 18 -9.59 -7.27 -4.88
C LEU A 18 -9.85 -8.67 -5.48
N PHE A 19 -9.50 -9.71 -4.74
CA PHE A 19 -9.60 -11.07 -5.28
C PHE A 19 -11.05 -11.54 -5.40
N GLU A 20 -11.92 -11.18 -4.47
CA GLU A 20 -13.36 -11.49 -4.54
C GLU A 20 -14.01 -10.84 -5.76
N GLU A 21 -13.79 -9.55 -5.97
CA GLU A 21 -14.36 -8.82 -7.09
C GLU A 21 -13.75 -9.25 -8.42
N LEU A 22 -12.43 -9.48 -8.47
CA LEU A 22 -11.75 -9.93 -9.68
C LEU A 22 -12.18 -11.35 -10.07
N ASP A 23 -12.40 -12.26 -9.12
CA ASP A 23 -12.93 -13.61 -9.37
C ASP A 23 -14.34 -13.56 -9.97
N SER A 24 -15.21 -12.69 -9.41
CA SER A 24 -16.54 -12.45 -9.95
C SER A 24 -16.51 -11.94 -11.40
N ARG A 25 -15.73 -10.88 -11.67
CA ARG A 25 -15.61 -10.25 -12.98
C ARG A 25 -15.03 -11.21 -14.05
N LEU A 26 -13.97 -11.92 -13.71
CA LEU A 26 -13.33 -12.86 -14.61
C LEU A 26 -14.22 -14.08 -14.90
N SER A 27 -14.96 -14.56 -13.90
CA SER A 27 -15.96 -15.63 -14.07
C SER A 27 -17.06 -15.22 -15.03
N ALA A 28 -17.58 -13.99 -14.92
CA ALA A 28 -18.57 -13.44 -15.86
C ALA A 28 -18.05 -13.35 -17.30
N ARG A 29 -16.72 -13.30 -17.49
CA ARG A 29 -16.03 -13.32 -18.81
C ARG A 29 -15.53 -14.69 -19.23
N ASN A 30 -16.04 -15.74 -18.61
CA ASN A 30 -15.66 -17.12 -18.89
C ASN A 30 -14.15 -17.39 -18.70
N SER A 31 -13.54 -16.77 -17.67
CA SER A 31 -12.15 -16.97 -17.24
C SER A 31 -12.11 -17.48 -15.80
N GLN A 32 -11.08 -18.24 -15.44
CA GLN A 32 -10.91 -18.81 -14.10
C GLN A 32 -9.79 -18.11 -13.35
N LEU A 33 -10.09 -17.56 -12.18
CA LEU A 33 -9.08 -17.04 -11.27
C LEU A 33 -8.65 -18.15 -10.29
N HIS A 34 -7.34 -18.29 -10.11
CA HIS A 34 -6.72 -19.13 -9.10
C HIS A 34 -5.79 -18.26 -8.24
N LEU A 35 -5.82 -18.45 -6.93
CA LEU A 35 -4.93 -17.80 -5.98
C LEU A 35 -3.99 -18.84 -5.37
N ILE A 36 -2.69 -18.63 -5.50
CA ILE A 36 -1.66 -19.43 -4.84
C ILE A 36 -1.03 -18.54 -3.76
N ARG A 37 -1.15 -18.95 -2.50
CA ARG A 37 -0.58 -18.18 -1.39
C ARG A 37 0.44 -18.98 -0.57
N GLY A 38 1.43 -18.25 -0.07
CA GLY A 38 2.37 -18.79 0.88
C GLY A 38 1.74 -18.99 2.27
N ILE A 39 2.16 -20.05 2.94
CA ILE A 39 1.86 -20.28 4.35
C ILE A 39 3.10 -19.91 5.15
N GLU A 40 2.96 -18.89 6.00
CA GLU A 40 4.00 -18.51 6.95
C GLU A 40 3.77 -19.15 8.32
N PRO A 41 4.85 -19.39 9.10
CA PRO A 41 4.72 -19.71 10.51
C PRO A 41 3.91 -18.63 11.26
N ALA A 42 3.05 -19.03 12.18
CA ALA A 42 2.10 -18.16 12.89
C ALA A 42 2.74 -16.91 13.54
N ALA A 43 4.01 -16.97 13.92
CA ALA A 43 4.76 -15.83 14.50
C ALA A 43 5.00 -14.65 13.53
N LYS A 44 4.88 -14.86 12.21
CA LYS A 44 5.11 -13.83 11.18
C LYS A 44 3.84 -13.37 10.46
N ALA A 45 2.70 -13.96 10.78
CA ALA A 45 1.45 -13.82 10.04
C ALA A 45 0.65 -12.53 10.37
N ARG A 46 1.28 -11.44 10.81
CA ARG A 46 0.58 -10.17 11.12
C ARG A 46 -0.19 -9.66 9.90
N GLY A 47 -1.52 -9.53 10.06
CA GLY A 47 -2.42 -9.03 9.01
C GLY A 47 -2.69 -10.01 7.86
N SER A 48 -2.19 -11.23 7.94
CA SER A 48 -2.47 -12.29 6.97
C SER A 48 -3.87 -12.87 7.19
N VAL A 49 -4.59 -13.12 6.10
CA VAL A 49 -5.91 -13.73 6.14
C VAL A 49 -5.78 -15.24 6.19
N SER A 50 -6.32 -15.86 7.26
CA SER A 50 -6.30 -17.32 7.42
C SER A 50 -7.42 -18.04 6.67
N LYS A 51 -8.54 -17.32 6.42
CA LYS A 51 -9.70 -17.86 5.71
C LYS A 51 -9.43 -17.90 4.19
N LYS A 52 -10.12 -18.82 3.52
CA LYS A 52 -10.14 -18.92 2.06
C LYS A 52 -10.80 -17.67 1.48
N VAL A 53 -10.18 -17.06 0.48
CA VAL A 53 -10.63 -15.81 -0.14
C VAL A 53 -11.47 -16.08 -1.38
N ILE A 54 -11.04 -17.02 -2.24
CA ILE A 54 -11.77 -17.40 -3.45
C ILE A 54 -11.88 -18.95 -3.55
N GLN A 55 -12.76 -19.43 -4.43
CA GLN A 55 -13.01 -20.87 -4.55
C GLN A 55 -11.75 -21.66 -4.96
N ASN A 56 -10.99 -21.16 -5.92
CA ASN A 56 -9.80 -21.82 -6.47
C ASN A 56 -8.53 -21.33 -5.76
N GLU A 57 -8.35 -21.72 -4.52
CA GLU A 57 -7.21 -21.33 -3.70
C GLU A 57 -6.29 -22.51 -3.40
N HIS A 58 -4.99 -22.27 -3.53
CA HIS A 58 -3.92 -23.23 -3.28
C HIS A 58 -2.90 -22.64 -2.33
N ALA A 59 -2.21 -23.49 -1.60
CA ALA A 59 -1.21 -23.04 -0.63
C ALA A 59 0.13 -23.74 -0.83
N PHE A 60 1.23 -23.04 -0.50
CA PHE A 60 2.58 -23.58 -0.49
C PHE A 60 3.37 -23.10 0.72
N LEU A 61 4.39 -23.83 1.11
CA LEU A 61 5.25 -23.46 2.24
C LEU A 61 6.31 -22.46 1.81
N LEU A 62 6.42 -21.36 2.54
CA LEU A 62 7.49 -20.38 2.41
C LEU A 62 8.71 -20.81 3.23
N ARG A 63 9.89 -20.73 2.65
CA ARG A 63 11.16 -20.93 3.33
C ARG A 63 12.08 -19.75 3.05
N ASP A 64 12.40 -19.01 4.10
CA ASP A 64 13.35 -17.90 4.05
C ASP A 64 14.72 -18.37 4.57
N PHE A 65 15.76 -18.01 3.84
CA PHE A 65 17.16 -18.21 4.27
C PHE A 65 17.81 -16.84 4.39
N LYS A 66 18.41 -16.58 5.56
CA LYS A 66 19.21 -15.38 5.77
C LYS A 66 20.66 -15.67 5.37
N ILE A 67 21.20 -14.91 4.42
CA ILE A 67 22.59 -14.92 4.03
C ILE A 67 23.15 -13.54 4.36
N SER A 68 23.86 -13.42 5.50
CA SER A 68 24.32 -12.13 6.03
C SER A 68 23.15 -11.18 6.30
N THR A 69 23.17 -9.98 5.74
CA THR A 69 22.09 -8.97 5.84
C THR A 69 20.96 -9.19 4.82
N TYR A 70 21.15 -10.10 3.87
CA TYR A 70 20.18 -10.36 2.80
C TYR A 70 19.27 -11.54 3.14
N THR A 71 17.97 -11.37 2.93
CA THR A 71 17.01 -12.47 2.97
C THR A 71 16.83 -12.99 1.55
N VAL A 72 17.26 -14.23 1.31
CA VAL A 72 16.98 -14.96 0.07
C VAL A 72 15.82 -15.87 0.33
N ARG A 73 14.77 -15.73 -0.46
CA ARG A 73 13.57 -16.58 -0.35
C ARG A 73 13.67 -17.74 -1.34
N LEU A 74 13.39 -18.93 -0.86
CA LEU A 74 13.27 -20.13 -1.67
C LEU A 74 11.81 -20.61 -1.66
N ALA A 75 11.00 -20.01 -2.49
CA ALA A 75 9.58 -20.31 -2.61
C ALA A 75 9.33 -21.12 -3.89
N LEU A 76 9.74 -22.40 -3.93
CA LEU A 76 9.60 -23.24 -5.12
C LEU A 76 8.29 -24.02 -5.18
N GLY A 77 7.54 -24.11 -4.09
CA GLY A 77 6.33 -24.94 -3.99
C GLY A 77 5.23 -24.56 -5.00
N HIS A 78 5.13 -23.28 -5.34
CA HIS A 78 4.16 -22.79 -6.32
C HIS A 78 4.44 -23.26 -7.75
N LEU A 79 5.70 -23.53 -8.13
CA LEU A 79 6.08 -24.00 -9.47
C LEU A 79 5.40 -25.34 -9.83
N GLY A 80 5.33 -26.26 -8.86
CA GLY A 80 4.65 -27.55 -9.03
C GLY A 80 3.14 -27.40 -9.23
N ILE A 81 2.52 -26.46 -8.51
CA ILE A 81 1.09 -26.15 -8.65
C ILE A 81 0.82 -25.57 -10.04
N ILE A 82 1.62 -24.60 -10.48
CA ILE A 82 1.50 -23.95 -11.79
C ILE A 82 1.65 -24.95 -12.93
N ARG A 83 2.65 -25.85 -12.88
CA ARG A 83 2.82 -26.92 -13.88
C ARG A 83 1.58 -27.80 -14.01
N ARG A 84 0.92 -28.12 -12.90
CA ARG A 84 -0.29 -28.95 -12.89
C ARG A 84 -1.51 -28.22 -13.42
N LEU A 85 -1.67 -26.92 -13.09
CA LEU A 85 -2.81 -26.10 -13.48
C LEU A 85 -2.77 -25.68 -14.95
N LYS A 86 -1.56 -25.56 -15.54
CA LYS A 86 -1.32 -25.12 -16.94
C LYS A 86 -2.05 -23.82 -17.23
N PRO A 87 -1.64 -22.69 -16.62
CA PRO A 87 -2.29 -21.39 -16.78
C PRO A 87 -1.99 -20.77 -18.15
N ASP A 88 -2.82 -19.78 -18.52
CA ASP A 88 -2.55 -18.86 -19.60
C ASP A 88 -1.77 -17.63 -19.10
N ILE A 89 -2.07 -17.19 -17.87
CA ILE A 89 -1.42 -16.04 -17.20
C ILE A 89 -1.02 -16.41 -15.78
N VAL A 90 0.18 -15.96 -15.38
CA VAL A 90 0.62 -15.94 -13.98
C VAL A 90 1.00 -14.52 -13.61
N VAL A 91 0.46 -14.01 -12.49
CA VAL A 91 0.80 -12.72 -11.87
C VAL A 91 1.52 -12.97 -10.56
N CYS A 92 2.66 -12.35 -10.34
CA CYS A 92 3.37 -12.47 -9.06
C CYS A 92 4.08 -11.16 -8.67
N PRO A 93 4.35 -10.93 -7.37
CA PRO A 93 5.23 -9.86 -6.94
C PRO A 93 6.62 -10.03 -7.57
N ALA A 94 7.16 -8.97 -8.16
CA ALA A 94 8.44 -9.05 -8.86
C ALA A 94 9.61 -8.77 -7.90
N HIS A 95 9.94 -9.74 -7.05
CA HIS A 95 11.06 -9.63 -6.09
C HIS A 95 12.29 -10.38 -6.59
N PRO A 96 13.38 -9.71 -6.98
CA PRO A 96 14.59 -10.38 -7.49
C PRO A 96 15.32 -11.21 -6.43
N GLY A 97 15.08 -10.96 -5.14
CA GLY A 97 15.59 -11.77 -4.03
C GLY A 97 14.82 -13.10 -3.80
N ASP A 98 13.75 -13.36 -4.56
CA ASP A 98 13.02 -14.62 -4.50
C ASP A 98 13.42 -15.51 -5.68
N LEU A 99 14.08 -16.62 -5.39
CA LEU A 99 14.50 -17.60 -6.42
C LEU A 99 13.29 -18.27 -7.10
N GLY A 100 12.14 -18.32 -6.43
CA GLY A 100 10.89 -18.80 -7.02
C GLY A 100 10.43 -17.94 -8.20
N HIS A 101 10.64 -16.61 -8.13
CA HIS A 101 10.28 -15.72 -9.23
C HIS A 101 11.21 -15.89 -10.46
N TRP A 102 12.49 -16.15 -10.25
CA TRP A 102 13.38 -16.58 -11.34
C TRP A 102 12.94 -17.91 -11.94
N GLY A 103 12.49 -18.84 -11.09
CA GLY A 103 11.87 -20.10 -11.53
C GLY A 103 10.61 -19.89 -12.35
N LEU A 104 9.78 -18.89 -12.02
CA LEU A 104 8.60 -18.51 -12.81
C LEU A 104 8.98 -17.97 -14.19
N ILE A 105 10.02 -17.13 -14.28
CA ILE A 105 10.55 -16.63 -15.56
C ILE A 105 10.99 -17.80 -16.44
N ALA A 106 11.75 -18.74 -15.91
CA ALA A 106 12.19 -19.91 -16.65
C ALA A 106 10.99 -20.80 -17.06
N LEU A 107 10.06 -21.04 -16.14
CA LEU A 107 8.89 -21.87 -16.38
C LEU A 107 7.93 -21.25 -17.42
N SER A 108 7.77 -19.93 -17.44
CA SER A 108 6.93 -19.24 -18.42
C SER A 108 7.45 -19.44 -19.84
N LYS A 109 8.77 -19.38 -20.04
CA LYS A 109 9.40 -19.63 -21.36
C LYS A 109 9.26 -21.10 -21.79
N LEU A 110 9.31 -22.03 -20.82
CA LEU A 110 9.15 -23.46 -21.11
C LEU A 110 7.70 -23.87 -21.42
N MET A 111 6.74 -23.29 -20.70
CA MET A 111 5.33 -23.68 -20.81
C MET A 111 4.50 -22.75 -21.70
N GLY A 112 5.00 -21.56 -22.05
CA GLY A 112 4.36 -20.61 -22.96
C GLY A 112 3.26 -19.75 -22.34
N PHE A 113 3.09 -19.72 -21.00
CA PHE A 113 2.15 -18.81 -20.35
C PHE A 113 2.72 -17.39 -20.24
N LYS A 114 1.85 -16.39 -20.14
CA LYS A 114 2.23 -15.00 -19.90
C LYS A 114 2.55 -14.78 -18.43
N LEU A 115 3.72 -14.20 -18.14
CA LEU A 115 4.16 -13.87 -16.79
C LEU A 115 4.07 -12.37 -16.57
N LEU A 116 3.26 -11.93 -15.59
CA LEU A 116 3.04 -10.54 -15.25
C LEU A 116 3.66 -10.20 -13.89
N ALA A 117 4.36 -9.08 -13.83
CA ALA A 117 4.88 -8.52 -12.59
C ALA A 117 3.82 -7.64 -11.92
N TRP A 118 3.55 -7.87 -10.63
CA TRP A 118 2.78 -6.99 -9.76
C TRP A 118 3.75 -6.29 -8.83
N GLN A 119 4.06 -4.99 -9.07
CA GLN A 119 5.22 -4.38 -8.43
C GLN A 119 5.01 -2.97 -7.92
N CYS A 120 5.63 -2.65 -6.80
CA CYS A 120 5.76 -1.30 -6.28
C CYS A 120 7.03 -0.55 -6.76
N GLY A 121 7.93 -1.23 -7.47
CA GLY A 121 9.11 -0.61 -8.07
C GLY A 121 10.07 0.02 -7.06
N TYR A 122 10.21 -0.59 -5.89
CA TYR A 122 10.99 0.02 -4.82
C TYR A 122 12.20 -0.84 -4.46
N GLU A 123 13.37 -0.24 -4.62
CA GLU A 123 14.63 -0.82 -4.20
C GLU A 123 15.47 0.22 -3.44
N TYR A 124 15.69 -0.02 -2.17
CA TYR A 124 16.63 0.78 -1.40
C TYR A 124 18.06 0.54 -1.93
N ASN A 125 18.65 1.56 -2.58
CA ASN A 125 20.06 1.61 -2.95
C ASN A 125 20.56 0.28 -3.53
N PRO A 126 20.12 -0.14 -4.74
CA PRO A 126 20.60 -1.39 -5.31
C PRO A 126 22.09 -1.26 -5.59
N GLY A 127 22.92 -2.04 -4.89
CA GLY A 127 24.34 -2.13 -5.21
C GLY A 127 24.55 -2.55 -6.68
N ARG A 128 25.73 -2.30 -7.25
CA ARG A 128 26.04 -2.58 -8.67
C ARG A 128 25.64 -3.98 -9.14
N LEU A 129 25.86 -5.00 -8.31
CA LEU A 129 25.48 -6.38 -8.62
C LEU A 129 23.97 -6.55 -8.75
N LYS A 130 23.19 -5.95 -7.84
CA LYS A 130 21.74 -6.02 -7.86
C LYS A 130 21.18 -5.28 -9.07
N SER A 131 21.71 -4.11 -9.40
CA SER A 131 21.32 -3.36 -10.61
C SER A 131 21.59 -4.16 -11.89
N LEU A 132 22.70 -4.91 -11.94
CA LEU A 132 22.96 -5.81 -13.06
C LEU A 132 21.93 -6.95 -13.14
N LEU A 133 21.59 -7.57 -12.01
CA LEU A 133 20.59 -8.64 -11.97
C LEU A 133 19.20 -8.14 -12.40
N LEU A 134 18.82 -6.93 -12.03
CA LEU A 134 17.55 -6.33 -12.41
C LEU A 134 17.38 -6.19 -13.92
N ARG A 135 18.46 -5.91 -14.66
CA ARG A 135 18.45 -5.83 -16.13
C ARG A 135 18.12 -7.15 -16.83
N TYR A 136 18.26 -8.28 -16.14
CA TYR A 136 17.83 -9.60 -16.62
C TYR A 136 16.50 -10.04 -16.02
N PHE A 137 16.21 -9.58 -14.81
CA PHE A 137 14.99 -9.95 -14.09
C PHE A 137 13.75 -9.24 -14.65
N VAL A 138 13.80 -7.92 -14.78
CA VAL A 138 12.65 -7.11 -15.22
C VAL A 138 12.18 -7.48 -16.63
N PRO A 139 13.06 -7.62 -17.65
CA PRO A 139 12.62 -8.07 -18.98
C PRO A 139 12.16 -9.53 -19.05
N GLY A 140 12.34 -10.29 -17.98
CA GLY A 140 11.83 -11.65 -17.84
C GLY A 140 10.29 -11.73 -17.82
N PHE A 141 9.64 -10.64 -17.47
CA PHE A 141 8.18 -10.53 -17.43
C PHE A 141 7.63 -10.03 -18.76
N ASP A 142 6.49 -10.56 -19.17
CA ASP A 142 5.81 -10.14 -20.39
C ASP A 142 5.08 -8.81 -20.25
N TYR A 143 4.63 -8.48 -19.00
CA TYR A 143 3.90 -7.26 -18.67
C TYR A 143 4.07 -6.87 -17.20
N HIS A 144 3.91 -5.59 -16.90
CA HIS A 144 4.09 -5.04 -15.56
C HIS A 144 2.85 -4.26 -15.12
N LEU A 145 2.25 -4.67 -14.01
CA LEU A 145 1.21 -3.97 -13.29
C LEU A 145 1.91 -3.13 -12.20
N ALA A 146 2.17 -1.88 -12.50
CA ALA A 146 2.86 -0.96 -11.61
C ALA A 146 1.89 -0.31 -10.62
N TYR A 147 2.23 -0.28 -9.34
CA TYR A 147 1.37 0.31 -8.31
C TYR A 147 1.18 1.83 -8.48
N HIS A 148 2.18 2.52 -9.02
CA HIS A 148 2.24 3.97 -9.17
C HIS A 148 3.24 4.36 -10.25
N SER A 149 3.29 5.65 -10.61
CA SER A 149 4.14 6.16 -11.69
C SER A 149 5.63 5.90 -11.48
N ASN A 150 6.14 5.96 -10.24
CA ASN A 150 7.53 5.63 -9.95
C ASN A 150 7.84 4.14 -10.17
N ALA A 151 6.89 3.25 -9.91
CA ALA A 151 7.04 1.82 -10.22
C ALA A 151 7.11 1.57 -11.73
N ARG A 152 6.36 2.36 -12.53
CA ARG A 152 6.49 2.35 -13.99
C ARG A 152 7.87 2.80 -14.42
N ASN A 153 8.35 3.93 -13.93
CA ASN A 153 9.68 4.46 -14.24
C ASN A 153 10.77 3.44 -13.90
N TYR A 154 10.68 2.83 -12.72
CA TYR A 154 11.58 1.76 -12.31
C TYR A 154 11.60 0.58 -13.30
N ALA A 155 10.43 0.13 -13.78
CA ALA A 155 10.38 -0.96 -14.76
C ALA A 155 11.06 -0.57 -16.08
N LEU A 156 10.82 0.65 -16.57
CA LEU A 156 11.41 1.17 -17.80
C LEU A 156 12.95 1.31 -17.68
N GLU A 157 13.45 1.84 -16.58
CA GLU A 157 14.87 1.99 -16.30
C GLU A 157 15.62 0.65 -16.27
N HIS A 158 14.92 -0.44 -15.92
CA HIS A 158 15.48 -1.77 -15.84
C HIS A 158 15.16 -2.65 -17.07
N GLY A 159 14.65 -2.05 -18.15
CA GLY A 159 14.55 -2.69 -19.46
C GLY A 159 13.18 -3.22 -19.86
N ALA A 160 12.09 -2.87 -19.15
CA ALA A 160 10.75 -3.08 -19.67
C ALA A 160 10.46 -2.11 -20.82
N GLY A 161 9.67 -2.54 -21.80
CA GLY A 161 9.21 -1.66 -22.88
C GLY A 161 8.02 -0.79 -22.44
N GLU A 162 7.87 0.40 -23.03
CA GLU A 162 6.77 1.33 -22.77
C GLU A 162 5.39 0.66 -22.82
N SER A 163 5.16 -0.17 -23.82
CA SER A 163 3.88 -0.88 -24.02
C SER A 163 3.66 -2.08 -23.10
N GLN A 164 4.67 -2.41 -22.26
CA GLN A 164 4.63 -3.54 -21.34
C GLN A 164 4.33 -3.10 -19.90
N VAL A 165 4.11 -1.82 -19.63
CA VAL A 165 3.91 -1.31 -18.27
C VAL A 165 2.62 -0.50 -18.20
N GLU A 166 1.77 -0.84 -17.24
CA GLU A 166 0.55 -0.09 -16.92
C GLU A 166 0.54 0.31 -15.45
N VAL A 167 0.23 1.57 -15.17
CA VAL A 167 0.04 2.07 -13.80
C VAL A 167 -1.38 1.76 -13.36
N THR A 168 -1.50 0.89 -12.35
CA THR A 168 -2.81 0.47 -11.83
C THR A 168 -3.33 1.39 -10.74
N HIS A 169 -2.46 2.15 -10.06
CA HIS A 169 -2.74 2.93 -8.85
C HIS A 169 -3.32 2.06 -7.73
N ASN A 170 -2.43 1.30 -7.07
CA ASN A 170 -2.83 0.44 -5.96
C ASN A 170 -3.64 1.22 -4.91
N THR A 171 -4.82 0.72 -4.57
CA THR A 171 -5.77 1.39 -3.69
C THR A 171 -6.51 0.38 -2.80
N ILE A 172 -7.33 0.89 -1.92
CA ILE A 172 -8.24 0.12 -1.06
C ILE A 172 -9.68 0.41 -1.50
N ASN A 173 -10.61 -0.47 -1.12
CA ASN A 173 -12.02 -0.25 -1.47
C ASN A 173 -12.59 0.86 -0.57
N GLU A 174 -12.69 2.06 -1.12
CA GLU A 174 -13.20 3.25 -0.45
C GLU A 174 -14.67 3.14 -0.07
N ALA A 175 -15.45 2.32 -0.78
CA ALA A 175 -16.86 2.09 -0.46
C ALA A 175 -17.08 1.33 0.86
N ASN A 176 -16.02 0.70 1.40
CA ASN A 176 -16.10 0.00 2.68
C ASN A 176 -15.97 0.94 3.90
N PHE A 177 -15.64 2.22 3.70
CA PHE A 177 -15.50 3.16 4.80
C PHE A 177 -16.82 3.80 5.18
N ILE A 178 -17.08 3.79 6.50
CA ILE A 178 -18.22 4.47 7.08
C ILE A 178 -17.76 5.87 7.49
N ILE A 179 -18.24 6.87 6.77
CA ILE A 179 -17.96 8.28 7.06
C ILE A 179 -18.95 8.79 8.07
N THR A 180 -18.45 9.38 9.14
CA THR A 180 -19.22 10.02 10.21
C THR A 180 -18.97 11.53 10.15
N ASP A 181 -19.97 12.36 10.41
CA ASP A 181 -19.73 13.80 10.51
C ASP A 181 -18.72 14.12 11.62
N LYS A 182 -17.96 15.18 11.43
CA LYS A 182 -16.81 15.55 12.27
C LYS A 182 -17.17 15.77 13.73
N GLU A 183 -18.33 16.35 14.01
CA GLU A 183 -18.77 16.62 15.37
C GLU A 183 -19.11 15.32 16.12
N SER A 184 -19.87 14.45 15.50
CA SER A 184 -20.19 13.12 16.02
C SER A 184 -18.92 12.26 16.20
N ALA A 185 -17.99 12.31 15.26
CA ALA A 185 -16.71 11.61 15.36
C ALA A 185 -15.90 12.11 16.56
N ARG A 186 -15.80 13.42 16.74
CA ARG A 186 -15.13 14.05 17.89
C ARG A 186 -15.80 13.71 19.21
N ALA A 187 -17.13 13.66 19.26
CA ALA A 187 -17.85 13.25 20.45
C ALA A 187 -17.54 11.80 20.85
N LYS A 188 -17.58 10.87 19.88
CA LYS A 188 -17.17 9.47 20.09
C LYS A 188 -15.71 9.35 20.51
N LEU A 189 -14.83 10.14 19.90
CA LEU A 189 -13.41 10.11 20.20
C LEU A 189 -13.13 10.60 21.64
N ARG A 190 -13.80 11.67 22.11
CA ARG A 190 -13.71 12.13 23.50
C ARG A 190 -14.16 11.09 24.51
N GLN A 191 -15.13 10.25 24.16
CA GLN A 191 -15.53 9.15 25.04
C GLN A 191 -14.45 8.06 25.13
N ARG A 192 -13.74 7.78 24.03
CA ARG A 192 -12.64 6.80 24.01
C ARG A 192 -11.34 7.36 24.59
N HIS A 193 -11.08 8.63 24.35
CA HIS A 193 -9.87 9.37 24.71
C HIS A 193 -10.25 10.71 25.38
N PRO A 194 -10.68 10.70 26.67
CA PRO A 194 -11.06 11.91 27.38
C PRO A 194 -9.94 12.96 27.43
N GLU A 195 -8.69 12.50 27.41
CA GLU A 195 -7.49 13.32 27.34
C GLU A 195 -7.42 14.19 26.06
N SER A 196 -8.19 13.89 25.03
CA SER A 196 -8.25 14.72 23.83
C SER A 196 -8.86 16.11 24.10
N GLY A 197 -9.73 16.24 25.09
CA GLY A 197 -10.21 17.52 25.60
C GLY A 197 -10.87 18.47 24.59
N GLY A 198 -11.20 17.99 23.40
CA GLY A 198 -11.71 18.81 22.29
C GLY A 198 -10.65 19.51 21.47
N ARG A 199 -9.36 19.20 21.68
CA ARG A 199 -8.26 19.69 20.84
C ARG A 199 -8.37 19.27 19.40
N ARG A 200 -7.79 20.03 18.52
CA ARG A 200 -7.66 19.70 17.08
C ARG A 200 -6.65 18.58 16.91
N ILE A 201 -6.92 17.65 16.01
CA ILE A 201 -6.19 16.38 15.90
C ILE A 201 -5.33 16.38 14.64
N VAL A 202 -4.02 16.21 14.85
CA VAL A 202 -3.07 15.76 13.84
C VAL A 202 -3.02 14.24 13.93
N LEU A 203 -3.27 13.53 12.83
CA LEU A 203 -3.49 12.08 12.84
C LEU A 203 -2.41 11.31 12.11
N TYR A 204 -1.93 10.24 12.73
CA TYR A 204 -1.24 9.14 12.09
C TYR A 204 -1.99 7.83 12.33
N VAL A 205 -2.20 7.04 11.29
CA VAL A 205 -2.76 5.68 11.37
C VAL A 205 -1.87 4.73 10.59
N GLY A 206 -1.43 3.65 11.24
CA GLY A 206 -0.62 2.63 10.58
C GLY A 206 0.27 1.84 11.54
N ALA A 207 1.03 0.90 11.00
CA ALA A 207 2.02 0.14 11.78
C ALA A 207 3.11 1.08 12.31
N VAL A 208 3.45 0.94 13.61
CA VAL A 208 4.47 1.75 14.27
C VAL A 208 5.83 1.08 14.07
N LEU A 209 6.50 1.47 12.99
CA LEU A 209 7.79 0.94 12.54
C LEU A 209 8.80 2.08 12.39
N GLU A 210 10.08 1.78 12.49
CA GLU A 210 11.16 2.78 12.39
C GLU A 210 11.15 3.55 11.06
N GLU A 211 10.84 2.87 9.94
CA GLU A 211 10.74 3.49 8.62
C GLU A 211 9.57 4.48 8.48
N LYS A 212 8.64 4.54 9.44
CA LYS A 212 7.56 5.52 9.48
C LYS A 212 8.03 6.90 9.97
N LYS A 213 9.21 6.97 10.58
CA LYS A 213 9.85 8.22 11.05
C LYS A 213 8.96 9.06 11.97
N LEU A 214 8.23 8.38 12.87
CA LEU A 214 7.27 9.04 13.77
C LEU A 214 7.94 9.95 14.80
N GLU A 215 9.22 9.75 15.10
CA GLU A 215 10.01 10.66 15.94
C GLU A 215 10.00 12.08 15.37
N ARG A 216 10.11 12.23 14.04
CA ARG A 216 10.05 13.56 13.40
C ARG A 216 8.70 14.23 13.63
N LEU A 217 7.61 13.43 13.65
CA LEU A 217 6.28 13.95 13.94
C LEU A 217 6.16 14.40 15.41
N LEU A 218 6.74 13.63 16.36
CA LEU A 218 6.83 14.05 17.77
C LEU A 218 7.59 15.37 17.91
N GLU A 219 8.72 15.51 17.26
CA GLU A 219 9.55 16.72 17.27
C GLU A 219 8.84 17.91 16.60
N ALA A 220 8.15 17.68 15.48
CA ALA A 220 7.38 18.71 14.80
C ALA A 220 6.23 19.25 15.68
N MET A 221 5.55 18.36 16.42
CA MET A 221 4.53 18.78 17.38
C MET A 221 5.14 19.60 18.54
N ALA A 222 6.31 19.20 19.04
CA ALA A 222 7.02 19.98 20.08
C ALA A 222 7.41 21.38 19.58
N ARG A 223 7.84 21.48 18.31
CA ARG A 223 8.18 22.76 17.66
C ARG A 223 6.95 23.63 17.40
N LEU A 224 5.82 23.01 17.03
CA LEU A 224 4.55 23.71 16.84
C LEU A 224 4.05 24.36 18.14
N ALA A 225 4.28 23.71 19.27
CA ALA A 225 4.02 24.20 20.64
C ALA A 225 2.61 24.80 20.83
N ARG A 226 1.56 24.09 20.38
CA ARG A 226 0.16 24.56 20.41
C ARG A 226 -0.66 23.77 21.40
N GLU A 227 -1.19 24.43 22.41
CA GLU A 227 -2.03 23.80 23.45
C GLU A 227 -3.38 23.30 22.91
N ASP A 228 -3.90 23.93 21.83
CA ASP A 228 -5.16 23.58 21.18
C ASP A 228 -5.05 22.43 20.19
N VAL A 229 -3.86 21.82 20.06
CA VAL A 229 -3.58 20.74 19.11
C VAL A 229 -3.08 19.49 19.82
N MET A 230 -3.41 18.34 19.28
CA MET A 230 -3.00 17.02 19.76
C MET A 230 -2.55 16.14 18.62
N LEU A 231 -1.49 15.37 18.83
CA LEU A 231 -1.11 14.27 17.95
C LEU A 231 -1.78 12.97 18.41
N MET A 232 -2.44 12.31 17.50
CA MET A 232 -3.00 10.98 17.75
C MET A 232 -2.35 9.95 16.85
N ILE A 233 -1.71 8.95 17.48
CA ILE A 233 -1.04 7.83 16.83
C ILE A 233 -1.87 6.58 17.03
N VAL A 234 -2.48 6.10 15.94
CA VAL A 234 -3.32 4.89 15.92
C VAL A 234 -2.55 3.77 15.24
N GLY A 235 -2.29 2.71 15.97
CA GLY A 235 -1.56 1.55 15.49
C GLY A 235 -0.64 0.96 16.55
N ASP A 236 -0.01 -0.14 16.17
CA ASP A 236 0.94 -0.87 17.02
C ASP A 236 2.13 -1.33 16.17
N GLY A 237 3.24 -1.62 16.83
CA GLY A 237 4.43 -2.12 16.17
C GLY A 237 5.66 -2.14 17.09
N PRO A 238 6.75 -2.79 16.64
CA PRO A 238 7.95 -2.96 17.45
C PRO A 238 8.61 -1.65 17.89
N HIS A 239 8.32 -0.55 17.20
CA HIS A 239 8.88 0.78 17.51
C HIS A 239 8.04 1.59 18.51
N LEU A 240 6.83 1.15 18.84
CA LEU A 240 5.93 1.85 19.77
C LEU A 240 6.53 2.07 21.18
N PRO A 241 7.24 1.10 21.81
CA PRO A 241 7.85 1.32 23.12
C PRO A 241 8.86 2.49 23.12
N SER A 242 9.71 2.59 22.09
CA SER A 242 10.69 3.69 21.95
C SER A 242 10.00 5.04 21.80
N LEU A 243 8.94 5.12 20.97
CA LEU A 243 8.18 6.36 20.79
C LEU A 243 7.48 6.80 22.08
N ARG A 244 6.94 5.87 22.87
CA ARG A 244 6.32 6.17 24.16
C ARG A 244 7.33 6.74 25.15
N GLU A 245 8.56 6.21 25.18
CA GLU A 245 9.61 6.75 26.04
C GLU A 245 10.05 8.16 25.60
N THR A 246 10.18 8.39 24.29
CA THR A 246 10.47 9.74 23.72
C THR A 246 9.37 10.75 24.05
N ALA A 247 8.11 10.31 24.07
CA ALA A 247 6.96 11.16 24.37
C ALA A 247 6.61 11.26 25.85
N LYS A 248 7.44 10.70 26.74
CA LYS A 248 7.17 10.66 28.18
C LYS A 248 6.97 12.05 28.78
N GLY A 249 5.87 12.19 29.53
CA GLY A 249 5.48 13.47 30.15
C GLY A 249 4.77 14.44 29.20
N ARG A 250 4.60 14.11 27.93
CA ARG A 250 3.84 14.94 26.98
C ARG A 250 2.34 14.64 27.07
N THR A 251 1.54 15.70 27.17
CA THR A 251 0.07 15.62 27.24
C THR A 251 -0.61 15.92 25.90
N ASP A 252 0.17 16.34 24.92
CA ASP A 252 -0.28 16.67 23.57
C ASP A 252 -0.19 15.47 22.60
N ILE A 253 0.16 14.26 23.10
CA ILE A 253 0.30 13.04 22.31
C ILE A 253 -0.52 11.92 22.93
N VAL A 254 -1.36 11.27 22.09
CA VAL A 254 -2.11 10.07 22.44
C VAL A 254 -1.68 8.90 21.56
N PHE A 255 -1.33 7.80 22.19
CA PHE A 255 -1.10 6.50 21.55
C PHE A 255 -2.34 5.62 21.74
N ALA A 256 -3.21 5.59 20.73
CA ALA A 256 -4.46 4.83 20.78
C ALA A 256 -4.27 3.31 20.71
N GLY A 257 -3.05 2.84 20.36
CA GLY A 257 -2.78 1.43 20.15
C GLY A 257 -3.43 0.88 18.87
N GLN A 258 -3.50 -0.43 18.76
CA GLN A 258 -4.12 -1.09 17.61
C GLN A 258 -5.64 -0.95 17.69
N VAL A 259 -6.24 -0.37 16.67
CA VAL A 259 -7.69 -0.28 16.50
C VAL A 259 -8.08 -1.16 15.31
N ILE A 260 -8.91 -2.17 15.53
CA ILE A 260 -9.38 -3.10 14.49
C ILE A 260 -10.70 -2.59 13.92
N ASP A 261 -11.65 -2.24 14.79
CA ASP A 261 -12.97 -1.79 14.39
C ASP A 261 -13.18 -0.31 14.73
N GLY A 262 -13.79 0.42 13.80
CA GLY A 262 -14.16 1.81 13.99
C GLY A 262 -12.95 2.76 13.95
N VAL A 263 -11.92 2.44 13.19
CA VAL A 263 -10.77 3.33 12.94
C VAL A 263 -11.21 4.61 12.22
N GLY A 264 -12.25 4.56 11.40
CA GLY A 264 -12.79 5.71 10.65
C GLY A 264 -13.09 6.94 11.52
N ILE A 265 -13.52 6.76 12.77
CA ILE A 265 -13.79 7.91 13.66
C ILE A 265 -12.56 8.76 13.97
N TYR A 266 -11.35 8.17 13.90
CA TYR A 266 -10.10 8.92 14.09
C TYR A 266 -9.82 9.81 12.89
N PHE A 267 -10.04 9.30 11.67
CA PHE A 267 -9.94 10.08 10.46
C PHE A 267 -11.00 11.18 10.42
N ASP A 268 -12.27 10.86 10.66
CA ASP A 268 -13.37 11.83 10.63
C ASP A 268 -13.23 12.96 11.67
N ALA A 269 -12.59 12.68 12.82
CA ALA A 269 -12.35 13.67 13.86
C ALA A 269 -11.11 14.55 13.59
N ALA A 270 -10.21 14.16 12.67
CA ALA A 270 -8.93 14.81 12.47
C ALA A 270 -9.01 16.09 11.61
N GLU A 271 -7.94 16.90 11.68
CA GLU A 271 -7.72 18.07 10.81
C GLU A 271 -6.84 17.73 9.63
N VAL A 272 -5.88 16.84 9.82
CA VAL A 272 -4.87 16.47 8.84
C VAL A 272 -4.34 15.08 9.11
N TYR A 273 -4.09 14.32 8.04
CA TYR A 273 -3.36 13.07 8.12
C TYR A 273 -1.88 13.30 7.78
N VAL A 274 -0.98 12.73 8.58
CA VAL A 274 0.46 12.92 8.43
C VAL A 274 1.17 11.57 8.33
N LEU A 275 1.94 11.38 7.25
CA LEU A 275 2.80 10.22 7.01
C LEU A 275 4.23 10.68 6.74
N PRO A 276 5.10 10.83 7.76
CA PRO A 276 6.46 11.35 7.55
C PRO A 276 7.45 10.36 6.93
N GLY A 277 7.12 9.08 6.93
CA GLY A 277 7.97 8.00 6.40
C GLY A 277 7.34 7.20 5.30
N THR A 278 7.77 5.93 5.15
CA THR A 278 7.30 5.03 4.08
C THR A 278 5.87 4.53 4.30
N GLY A 279 5.13 4.30 3.21
CA GLY A 279 3.79 3.71 3.20
C GLY A 279 2.86 4.40 2.21
N GLY A 280 1.74 3.80 1.89
CA GLY A 280 0.81 4.28 0.88
C GLY A 280 -0.67 4.18 1.28
N LEU A 281 -1.16 2.99 1.63
CA LEU A 281 -2.61 2.74 1.82
C LEU A 281 -3.28 3.60 2.90
N GLY A 282 -2.55 4.06 3.92
CA GLY A 282 -3.08 5.01 4.90
C GLY A 282 -3.42 6.37 4.28
N ILE A 283 -2.72 6.77 3.21
CA ILE A 283 -3.05 7.97 2.43
C ILE A 283 -4.42 7.78 1.74
N ASN A 284 -4.64 6.62 1.11
CA ASN A 284 -5.91 6.31 0.44
C ASN A 284 -7.09 6.38 1.42
N GLU A 285 -6.93 5.83 2.63
CA GLU A 285 -7.95 5.88 3.67
C GLU A 285 -8.21 7.32 4.15
N ALA A 286 -7.15 8.09 4.41
CA ALA A 286 -7.29 9.51 4.79
C ALA A 286 -7.98 10.34 3.69
N MET A 287 -7.68 10.07 2.42
CA MET A 287 -8.36 10.70 1.29
C MET A 287 -9.84 10.34 1.24
N ALA A 288 -10.21 9.08 1.53
CA ALA A 288 -11.60 8.66 1.58
C ALA A 288 -12.39 9.39 2.68
N HIS A 289 -11.72 9.72 3.79
CA HIS A 289 -12.27 10.53 4.89
C HIS A 289 -12.13 12.06 4.68
N ALA A 290 -11.88 12.49 3.45
CA ALA A 290 -11.79 13.90 3.07
C ALA A 290 -10.76 14.71 3.92
N LEU A 291 -9.59 14.13 4.21
CA LEU A 291 -8.52 14.82 4.91
C LEU A 291 -7.50 15.43 3.95
N PRO A 292 -6.94 16.60 4.29
CA PRO A 292 -5.69 17.04 3.70
C PRO A 292 -4.55 16.14 4.15
N ILE A 293 -3.56 15.92 3.27
CA ILE A 293 -2.48 14.98 3.48
C ILE A 293 -1.14 15.71 3.61
N ILE A 294 -0.34 15.37 4.62
CA ILE A 294 1.09 15.70 4.64
C ILE A 294 1.87 14.39 4.53
N SER A 295 2.66 14.26 3.48
CA SER A 295 3.44 13.04 3.26
C SER A 295 4.92 13.36 3.01
N GLY A 296 5.78 12.69 3.75
CA GLY A 296 7.21 12.62 3.49
C GLY A 296 7.53 11.68 2.32
N TYR A 297 8.74 11.13 2.36
CA TYR A 297 9.08 10.07 1.42
C TYR A 297 8.21 8.83 1.74
N ALA A 298 7.38 8.43 0.78
CA ALA A 298 6.56 7.23 0.87
C ALA A 298 7.13 6.13 -0.06
N ASP A 299 6.32 5.11 -0.35
CA ASP A 299 6.69 4.02 -1.26
C ASP A 299 6.60 4.39 -2.76
N GLY A 300 6.44 5.66 -3.07
CA GLY A 300 6.24 6.20 -4.42
C GLY A 300 4.77 6.46 -4.78
N SER A 301 3.81 5.87 -4.06
CA SER A 301 2.38 6.13 -4.32
C SER A 301 1.96 7.55 -3.97
N ALA A 302 2.58 8.12 -2.94
CA ALA A 302 2.30 9.49 -2.53
C ALA A 302 2.62 10.54 -3.62
N ASP A 303 3.54 10.23 -4.54
CA ASP A 303 3.85 11.13 -5.66
C ASP A 303 2.69 11.28 -6.66
N ASP A 304 1.85 10.25 -6.78
CA ASP A 304 0.63 10.30 -7.59
C ASP A 304 -0.58 10.81 -6.79
N LEU A 305 -0.62 10.53 -5.49
CA LEU A 305 -1.80 10.76 -4.65
C LEU A 305 -1.83 12.13 -3.97
N VAL A 306 -0.67 12.75 -3.72
CA VAL A 306 -0.57 14.01 -2.98
C VAL A 306 0.12 15.06 -3.84
N ILE A 307 -0.61 16.11 -4.21
CA ILE A 307 -0.10 17.22 -5.01
C ILE A 307 -0.07 18.49 -4.14
N ASP A 308 1.11 19.13 -4.10
CA ASP A 308 1.35 20.33 -3.30
C ASP A 308 0.32 21.43 -3.59
N GLY A 309 -0.39 21.84 -2.54
CA GLY A 309 -1.37 22.89 -2.59
C GLY A 309 -2.75 22.50 -3.13
N GLU A 310 -2.92 21.28 -3.69
CA GLU A 310 -4.22 20.81 -4.20
C GLU A 310 -4.97 19.99 -3.14
N ASN A 311 -4.35 18.92 -2.62
CA ASN A 311 -4.96 18.05 -1.61
C ASN A 311 -4.06 17.82 -0.39
N GLY A 312 -2.96 18.56 -0.30
CA GLY A 312 -2.02 18.45 0.82
C GLY A 312 -0.64 18.98 0.50
N TYR A 313 0.36 18.43 1.15
CA TYR A 313 1.77 18.80 0.97
C TYR A 313 2.68 17.58 0.92
N ARG A 314 3.58 17.58 -0.08
CA ARG A 314 4.73 16.68 -0.13
C ARG A 314 5.91 17.37 0.56
N LEU A 315 6.50 16.71 1.55
CA LEU A 315 7.70 17.23 2.21
C LEU A 315 8.91 17.03 1.28
N ARG A 316 9.58 18.13 0.94
CA ARG A 316 10.72 18.11 0.00
C ARG A 316 12.00 17.69 0.68
N GLU A 317 12.29 18.30 1.83
CA GLU A 317 13.48 18.01 2.63
C GLU A 317 13.15 17.03 3.77
N ASN A 318 11.86 16.88 4.08
CA ASN A 318 11.35 16.02 5.13
C ASN A 318 12.02 16.31 6.49
N THR A 319 12.25 17.60 6.76
CA THR A 319 12.78 18.09 8.03
C THR A 319 11.67 18.29 9.04
N VAL A 320 12.04 18.38 10.32
CA VAL A 320 11.11 18.69 11.43
C VAL A 320 10.48 20.08 11.24
N GLU A 321 11.26 21.04 10.77
CA GLU A 321 10.85 22.41 10.49
C GLU A 321 9.78 22.47 9.41
N GLU A 322 10.05 21.82 8.27
CA GLU A 322 9.10 21.77 7.17
C GLU A 322 7.80 21.08 7.60
N LEU A 323 7.91 19.98 8.34
CA LEU A 323 6.74 19.24 8.82
C LEU A 323 5.89 20.10 9.77
N ALA A 324 6.50 20.80 10.73
CA ALA A 324 5.81 21.70 11.65
C ALA A 324 5.14 22.87 10.90
N ASP A 325 5.83 23.48 9.92
CA ASP A 325 5.28 24.54 9.09
C ASP A 325 4.03 24.08 8.30
N ARG A 326 4.09 22.92 7.65
CA ARG A 326 2.95 22.40 6.89
C ARG A 326 1.76 22.04 7.77
N ILE A 327 1.99 21.45 8.94
CA ILE A 327 0.95 21.21 9.95
C ILE A 327 0.32 22.53 10.38
N GLY A 328 1.15 23.51 10.78
CA GLY A 328 0.69 24.84 11.19
C GLY A 328 -0.16 25.50 10.13
N LYS A 329 0.30 25.51 8.88
CA LYS A 329 -0.41 26.10 7.75
C LYS A 329 -1.81 25.50 7.51
N ILE A 330 -1.95 24.17 7.61
CA ILE A 330 -3.27 23.50 7.50
C ILE A 330 -4.17 23.89 8.66
N LEU A 331 -3.62 23.91 9.88
CA LEU A 331 -4.39 24.24 11.07
C LEU A 331 -4.84 25.71 11.09
N ASP A 332 -4.04 26.64 10.55
CA ASP A 332 -4.35 28.07 10.56
C ASP A 332 -5.29 28.50 9.41
N GLN A 333 -5.50 27.63 8.41
CA GLN A 333 -6.32 27.92 7.23
C GLN A 333 -7.42 26.85 7.04
N PRO A 334 -8.46 26.84 7.88
CA PRO A 334 -9.46 25.76 7.89
C PRO A 334 -10.25 25.66 6.58
N GLU A 335 -10.49 26.76 5.87
CA GLU A 335 -11.17 26.74 4.56
C GLU A 335 -10.31 26.08 3.50
N MET A 336 -9.01 26.40 3.45
CA MET A 336 -8.04 25.73 2.58
C MET A 336 -7.93 24.24 2.92
N ALA A 337 -7.87 23.89 4.20
CA ALA A 337 -7.83 22.51 4.65
C ALA A 337 -9.08 21.72 4.20
N ALA A 338 -10.27 22.33 4.32
CA ALA A 338 -11.51 21.73 3.86
C ALA A 338 -11.54 21.54 2.34
N GLU A 339 -10.99 22.48 1.56
CA GLU A 339 -10.86 22.34 0.10
C GLU A 339 -9.92 21.21 -0.28
N MET A 340 -8.73 21.16 0.35
CA MET A 340 -7.79 20.05 0.18
C MET A 340 -8.41 18.70 0.50
N GLY A 341 -9.20 18.62 1.57
CA GLY A 341 -9.94 17.43 1.94
C GLY A 341 -10.97 17.01 0.89
N ARG A 342 -11.74 17.96 0.35
CA ARG A 342 -12.69 17.68 -0.74
C ARG A 342 -11.97 17.14 -1.97
N THR A 343 -10.88 17.77 -2.38
CA THR A 343 -10.04 17.32 -3.49
C THR A 343 -9.50 15.91 -3.26
N SER A 344 -9.04 15.60 -2.04
CA SER A 344 -8.63 14.24 -1.65
C SER A 344 -9.75 13.23 -1.89
N HIS A 345 -10.96 13.54 -1.40
CA HIS A 345 -12.12 12.65 -1.53
C HIS A 345 -12.55 12.47 -2.99
N GLU A 346 -12.62 13.54 -3.76
CA GLU A 346 -12.95 13.47 -5.19
C GLU A 346 -11.95 12.61 -5.97
N TRP A 347 -10.68 12.69 -5.64
CA TRP A 347 -9.66 11.90 -6.32
C TRP A 347 -9.74 10.42 -5.98
N ILE A 348 -9.93 10.08 -4.70
CA ILE A 348 -9.98 8.67 -4.29
C ILE A 348 -11.26 7.98 -4.75
N THR A 349 -12.38 8.69 -4.82
CA THR A 349 -13.65 8.16 -5.33
C THR A 349 -13.76 8.23 -6.86
N GLY A 350 -12.91 9.01 -7.51
CA GLY A 350 -12.86 9.19 -8.96
C GLY A 350 -11.67 8.46 -9.62
N LYS A 351 -10.60 9.22 -9.92
CA LYS A 351 -9.46 8.72 -10.71
C LYS A 351 -8.66 7.58 -10.04
N PHE A 352 -8.68 7.50 -8.71
CA PHE A 352 -7.97 6.49 -7.91
C PHE A 352 -8.91 5.50 -7.24
N SER A 353 -10.20 5.46 -7.64
CA SER A 353 -11.18 4.57 -7.02
C SER A 353 -10.83 3.09 -7.21
N PHE A 354 -11.33 2.27 -6.31
CA PHE A 354 -11.17 0.82 -6.36
C PHE A 354 -11.73 0.23 -7.66
N GLN A 355 -12.84 0.77 -8.16
CA GLN A 355 -13.40 0.34 -9.43
C GLN A 355 -12.46 0.62 -10.61
N LYS A 356 -11.83 1.82 -10.66
CA LYS A 356 -10.85 2.16 -11.69
C LYS A 356 -9.59 1.30 -11.60
N PHE A 357 -9.16 0.97 -10.39
CA PHE A 357 -8.07 0.04 -10.15
C PHE A 357 -8.41 -1.36 -10.71
N LEU A 358 -9.59 -1.89 -10.39
CA LEU A 358 -10.07 -3.16 -10.92
C LEU A 358 -10.17 -3.16 -12.45
N ASP A 359 -10.72 -2.09 -13.04
CA ASP A 359 -10.85 -1.96 -14.50
C ASP A 359 -9.47 -2.03 -15.18
N ARG A 360 -8.45 -1.38 -14.61
CA ARG A 360 -7.06 -1.41 -15.13
C ARG A 360 -6.46 -2.81 -15.01
N VAL A 361 -6.59 -3.45 -13.85
CA VAL A 361 -6.08 -4.80 -13.61
C VAL A 361 -6.77 -5.81 -14.54
N GLU A 362 -8.11 -5.83 -14.57
CA GLU A 362 -8.89 -6.71 -15.44
C GLU A 362 -8.55 -6.47 -16.91
N GLY A 363 -8.55 -5.21 -17.34
CA GLY A 363 -8.22 -4.85 -18.72
C GLY A 363 -6.82 -5.30 -19.13
N ALA A 364 -5.83 -5.14 -18.24
CA ALA A 364 -4.47 -5.63 -18.50
C ALA A 364 -4.43 -7.15 -18.66
N LEU A 365 -5.11 -7.91 -17.79
CA LEU A 365 -5.18 -9.36 -17.87
C LEU A 365 -5.84 -9.83 -19.19
N LEU A 366 -6.98 -9.24 -19.55
CA LEU A 366 -7.71 -9.62 -20.76
C LEU A 366 -6.91 -9.35 -22.03
N ARG A 367 -6.18 -8.21 -22.11
CA ARG A 367 -5.28 -7.92 -23.24
C ARG A 367 -4.17 -8.94 -23.44
N GLN A 368 -3.75 -9.63 -22.36
CA GLN A 368 -2.72 -10.67 -22.44
C GLN A 368 -3.28 -12.04 -22.84
N ILE A 369 -4.59 -12.27 -22.70
CA ILE A 369 -5.28 -13.49 -23.14
C ILE A 369 -5.64 -13.43 -24.63
N GLU A 370 -6.00 -12.25 -25.14
CA GLU A 370 -6.37 -12.11 -26.56
C GLU A 370 -5.19 -12.45 -27.47
N PRO A 371 -5.39 -13.33 -28.48
CA PRO A 371 -4.33 -13.57 -29.47
C PRO A 371 -4.02 -12.24 -30.15
N LYS A 372 -2.72 -11.91 -30.26
CA LYS A 372 -2.27 -10.74 -31.03
C LYS A 372 -2.90 -10.85 -32.42
N LYS A 373 -3.90 -9.99 -32.72
CA LYS A 373 -4.34 -9.82 -34.12
C LYS A 373 -3.10 -9.48 -34.91
N ASN A 374 -2.72 -10.40 -35.83
CA ASN A 374 -1.61 -10.17 -36.72
C ASN A 374 -1.77 -8.80 -37.39
N ARG A 375 -0.84 -7.90 -37.07
CA ARG A 375 -0.66 -6.65 -37.81
C ARG A 375 0.27 -6.92 -38.98
#